data_221eab11f26fb9c1116c6a1a7726a5a0
#
_entry.id   221eab11f26fb9c1116c6a1a7726a5a0
#
_cell.length_a   1.000
_cell.length_b   1.000
_cell.length_c   1.000
_cell.angle_alpha   90.00
_cell.angle_beta   90.00
_cell.angle_gamma   90.00
#
_symmetry.space_group_name_H-M   'P 1'
#
loop_
_entity.id
_entity.type
_entity.pdbx_description
1 polymer ?
#
loop_
_entity_poly.entity_id
_entity_poly.type
_entity_poly.pdbx_seq_one_letter_code
_entity_poly.pdbx_strand_id
1 'polypeptide(L)'
;MNSLQISLCEEEALVPVGTIKTDRIGSPVFRYLSEYVDDSAAIPLSQSLPLSSNTYDEAQLCPYFEGLLAEGSAREALAAELHVRETNYLAILARCGHDCIGDVVIEDGNDHNSQTANEYEAVNDEQLIRYFKSLPDMTRENIGSRLSLAGAQSKIGLARMPGNGPMSRGWLKPHRLAASTHILKTCPIEKLIGLEFLCMKAAKECGIEVPEVALLDFGRPVLAVERFDRNVTVLQPELHVARLHQEDFAQAFGITSASKYAELQGGSIAAIARWIRAR
;
A
#
# COMPACT_ATOMS: atom_id res chain seq x y z
N MET A 1 2.12 -23.54 -1.52
CA MET A 1 1.52 -22.19 -1.75
C MET A 1 0.86 -22.22 -3.10
N ASN A 2 -0.38 -21.77 -3.17
CA ASN A 2 -1.06 -21.59 -4.45
C ASN A 2 -0.38 -20.44 -5.20
N SER A 3 -0.61 -20.31 -6.51
CA SER A 3 -0.06 -19.18 -7.27
C SER A 3 -0.71 -17.88 -6.80
N LEU A 4 0.07 -16.78 -6.77
CA LEU A 4 -0.47 -15.43 -6.67
C LEU A 4 -0.55 -14.80 -8.05
N GLN A 5 -1.66 -14.16 -8.34
CA GLN A 5 -1.84 -13.31 -9.51
C GLN A 5 -1.42 -11.89 -9.14
N ILE A 6 -0.60 -11.27 -9.97
CA ILE A 6 -0.18 -9.87 -9.84
C ILE A 6 -0.81 -9.09 -10.98
N SER A 7 -1.51 -8.02 -10.64
CA SER A 7 -2.15 -7.12 -11.60
C SER A 7 -1.81 -5.67 -11.29
N LEU A 8 -1.88 -4.80 -12.27
CA LEU A 8 -1.97 -3.34 -12.08
C LEU A 8 -3.43 -2.90 -12.22
N CYS A 9 -3.82 -1.91 -11.44
CA CYS A 9 -5.17 -1.37 -11.50
C CYS A 9 -5.16 -0.08 -12.34
N GLU A 10 -5.51 -0.20 -13.61
CA GLU A 10 -5.61 0.90 -14.57
C GLU A 10 -7.09 1.30 -14.73
N GLU A 11 -7.42 2.57 -14.47
CA GLU A 11 -8.79 3.10 -14.61
C GLU A 11 -9.87 2.20 -13.98
N GLU A 12 -9.58 1.65 -12.77
CA GLU A 12 -10.43 0.71 -12.03
C GLU A 12 -10.58 -0.69 -12.67
N ALA A 13 -9.83 -1.00 -13.72
CA ALA A 13 -9.72 -2.33 -14.31
C ALA A 13 -8.42 -3.02 -13.89
N LEU A 14 -8.46 -4.33 -13.69
CA LEU A 14 -7.27 -5.12 -13.41
C LEU A 14 -6.60 -5.56 -14.71
N VAL A 15 -5.37 -5.15 -14.92
CA VAL A 15 -4.49 -5.61 -16.00
C VAL A 15 -3.56 -6.69 -15.43
N PRO A 16 -3.71 -7.96 -15.80
CA PRO A 16 -2.84 -9.03 -15.31
C PRO A 16 -1.40 -8.83 -15.82
N VAL A 17 -0.46 -8.78 -14.89
CA VAL A 17 0.96 -8.48 -15.20
C VAL A 17 1.82 -9.72 -15.10
N GLY A 18 1.59 -10.55 -14.08
CA GLY A 18 2.46 -11.70 -13.82
C GLY A 18 1.92 -12.62 -12.74
N THR A 19 2.69 -13.66 -12.47
CA THR A 19 2.35 -14.64 -11.42
C THR A 19 3.55 -14.94 -10.53
N ILE A 20 3.29 -15.14 -9.24
CA ILE A 20 4.25 -15.75 -8.32
C ILE A 20 3.83 -17.20 -8.08
N LYS A 21 4.73 -18.13 -8.33
CA LYS A 21 4.55 -19.57 -8.08
C LYS A 21 5.74 -20.11 -7.31
N THR A 22 5.56 -21.23 -6.64
CA THR A 22 6.69 -21.96 -6.07
C THR A 22 7.38 -22.81 -7.15
N ASP A 23 8.71 -22.79 -7.16
CA ASP A 23 9.51 -23.68 -7.99
C ASP A 23 9.51 -25.14 -7.45
N ARG A 24 10.33 -26.01 -8.04
CA ARG A 24 10.42 -27.43 -7.68
C ARG A 24 10.98 -27.66 -6.26
N ILE A 25 11.72 -26.71 -5.71
CA ILE A 25 12.29 -26.78 -4.37
C ILE A 25 11.48 -25.99 -3.33
N GLY A 26 10.36 -25.37 -3.74
CA GLY A 26 9.45 -24.67 -2.86
C GLY A 26 9.73 -23.18 -2.70
N SER A 27 10.70 -22.62 -3.46
CA SER A 27 11.02 -21.18 -3.43
C SER A 27 10.08 -20.39 -4.33
N PRO A 28 9.66 -19.17 -3.93
CA PRO A 28 8.82 -18.32 -4.76
C PRO A 28 9.60 -17.78 -5.97
N VAL A 29 8.95 -17.78 -7.11
CA VAL A 29 9.47 -17.27 -8.38
C VAL A 29 8.39 -16.41 -9.02
N PHE A 30 8.74 -15.17 -9.39
CA PHE A 30 7.88 -14.30 -10.18
C PHE A 30 8.21 -14.42 -11.68
N ARG A 31 7.17 -14.36 -12.48
CA ARG A 31 7.28 -14.26 -13.94
C ARG A 31 6.21 -13.31 -14.47
N TYR A 32 6.61 -12.41 -15.35
CA TYR A 32 5.69 -11.64 -16.17
C TYR A 32 4.92 -12.54 -17.13
N LEU A 33 3.69 -12.17 -17.46
CA LEU A 33 2.92 -12.79 -18.54
C LEU A 33 3.53 -12.41 -19.90
N SER A 34 3.61 -13.35 -20.83
CA SER A 34 4.15 -13.08 -22.16
C SER A 34 3.38 -11.98 -22.88
N GLU A 35 2.05 -12.01 -22.78
CA GLU A 35 1.15 -11.02 -23.37
C GLU A 35 1.41 -9.62 -22.83
N TYR A 36 1.75 -9.51 -21.52
CA TYR A 36 2.09 -8.23 -20.90
C TYR A 36 3.48 -7.74 -21.34
N VAL A 37 4.47 -8.62 -21.43
CA VAL A 37 5.84 -8.25 -21.90
C VAL A 37 5.84 -7.79 -23.36
N ASP A 38 4.97 -8.37 -24.19
CA ASP A 38 4.85 -8.07 -25.62
C ASP A 38 4.05 -6.77 -25.87
N ASP A 39 3.37 -6.21 -24.86
CA ASP A 39 2.65 -4.95 -24.97
C ASP A 39 3.63 -3.77 -24.92
N SER A 40 3.60 -2.94 -25.94
CA SER A 40 4.45 -1.74 -26.06
C SER A 40 4.14 -0.65 -25.01
N ALA A 41 2.97 -0.70 -24.36
CA ALA A 41 2.56 0.20 -23.28
C ALA A 41 2.91 -0.36 -21.88
N ALA A 42 3.39 -1.62 -21.79
CA ALA A 42 3.70 -2.25 -20.52
C ALA A 42 4.79 -1.49 -19.75
N ILE A 43 4.55 -1.35 -18.45
CA ILE A 43 5.53 -0.78 -17.51
C ILE A 43 6.04 -1.88 -16.56
N PRO A 44 7.30 -1.83 -16.10
CA PRO A 44 7.79 -2.78 -15.12
C PRO A 44 7.12 -2.54 -13.76
N LEU A 45 6.90 -3.60 -12.97
CA LEU A 45 6.43 -3.49 -11.58
C LEU A 45 7.38 -2.66 -10.70
N SER A 46 8.66 -2.75 -10.98
CA SER A 46 9.73 -2.06 -10.28
C SER A 46 10.95 -1.91 -11.17
N GLN A 47 11.77 -0.93 -10.88
CA GLN A 47 13.09 -0.79 -11.51
C GLN A 47 14.00 -1.98 -11.21
N SER A 48 13.82 -2.63 -10.06
CA SER A 48 14.53 -3.86 -9.69
C SER A 48 13.95 -5.12 -10.34
N LEU A 49 12.75 -5.02 -10.95
CA LEU A 49 12.05 -6.08 -11.67
C LEU A 49 11.70 -5.63 -13.10
N PRO A 50 12.70 -5.31 -13.97
CA PRO A 50 12.46 -4.82 -15.31
C PRO A 50 11.64 -5.81 -16.15
N LEU A 51 10.94 -5.34 -17.19
CA LEU A 51 10.19 -6.21 -18.10
C LEU A 51 11.13 -7.23 -18.75
N SER A 52 10.82 -8.51 -18.60
CA SER A 52 11.61 -9.62 -19.15
C SER A 52 10.77 -10.89 -19.21
N SER A 53 11.07 -11.75 -20.17
CA SER A 53 10.54 -13.12 -20.23
C SER A 53 11.24 -14.08 -19.23
N ASN A 54 12.30 -13.63 -18.57
CA ASN A 54 13.00 -14.40 -17.54
C ASN A 54 12.18 -14.48 -16.24
N THR A 55 12.54 -15.41 -15.40
CA THR A 55 11.99 -15.50 -14.02
C THR A 55 12.86 -14.72 -13.05
N TYR A 56 12.21 -14.16 -12.04
CA TYR A 56 12.84 -13.52 -10.89
C TYR A 56 12.74 -14.44 -9.68
N ASP A 57 13.88 -14.74 -9.07
CA ASP A 57 13.95 -15.58 -7.87
C ASP A 57 13.56 -14.79 -6.60
N GLU A 58 13.51 -15.48 -5.45
CA GLU A 58 13.11 -14.88 -4.19
C GLU A 58 14.00 -13.68 -3.77
N ALA A 59 15.30 -13.74 -4.04
CA ALA A 59 16.21 -12.65 -3.68
C ALA A 59 15.91 -11.37 -4.48
N GLN A 60 15.45 -11.53 -5.72
CA GLN A 60 15.10 -10.43 -6.60
C GLN A 60 13.69 -9.88 -6.32
N LEU A 61 12.71 -10.76 -6.07
CA LEU A 61 11.31 -10.34 -5.88
C LEU A 61 11.00 -9.85 -4.47
N CYS A 62 11.69 -10.38 -3.45
CA CYS A 62 11.42 -10.05 -2.05
C CYS A 62 11.48 -8.55 -1.74
N PRO A 63 12.50 -7.78 -2.19
CA PRO A 63 12.56 -6.35 -1.87
C PRO A 63 11.33 -5.56 -2.29
N TYR A 64 10.78 -5.83 -3.48
CA TYR A 64 9.59 -5.16 -3.98
C TYR A 64 8.33 -5.56 -3.20
N PHE A 65 8.05 -6.86 -3.13
CA PHE A 65 6.80 -7.35 -2.53
C PHE A 65 6.78 -7.19 -1.01
N GLU A 66 7.90 -7.39 -0.33
CA GLU A 66 8.01 -7.13 1.10
C GLU A 66 7.83 -5.62 1.42
N GLY A 67 8.32 -4.74 0.54
CA GLY A 67 8.17 -3.29 0.64
C GLY A 67 6.73 -2.79 0.60
N LEU A 68 5.78 -3.61 0.14
CA LEU A 68 4.35 -3.28 0.15
C LEU A 68 3.69 -3.51 1.52
N LEU A 69 4.36 -4.22 2.45
CA LEU A 69 3.80 -4.61 3.74
C LEU A 69 4.08 -3.57 4.83
N ALA A 70 3.20 -3.59 5.85
CA ALA A 70 3.50 -2.96 7.12
C ALA A 70 4.81 -3.52 7.73
N GLU A 71 5.44 -2.75 8.59
CA GLU A 71 6.69 -3.07 9.25
C GLU A 71 6.50 -3.17 10.78
N GLY A 72 7.44 -3.81 11.48
CA GLY A 72 7.47 -3.90 12.95
C GLY A 72 6.19 -4.48 13.55
N SER A 73 5.72 -3.91 14.65
CA SER A 73 4.57 -4.42 15.40
C SER A 73 3.26 -4.49 14.59
N ALA A 74 3.09 -3.66 13.58
CA ALA A 74 1.93 -3.74 12.69
C ALA A 74 1.98 -5.00 11.81
N ARG A 75 3.16 -5.39 11.33
CA ARG A 75 3.36 -6.63 10.57
C ARG A 75 3.20 -7.86 11.45
N GLU A 76 3.78 -7.84 12.66
CA GLU A 76 3.61 -8.90 13.65
C GLU A 76 2.13 -9.15 13.97
N ALA A 77 1.36 -8.07 14.19
CA ALA A 77 -0.07 -8.16 14.46
C ALA A 77 -0.86 -8.74 13.26
N LEU A 78 -0.55 -8.34 12.03
CA LEU A 78 -1.14 -8.92 10.81
C LEU A 78 -0.83 -10.40 10.70
N ALA A 79 0.42 -10.80 10.87
CA ALA A 79 0.85 -12.18 10.78
C ALA A 79 0.18 -13.07 11.87
N ALA A 80 0.06 -12.55 13.09
CA ALA A 80 -0.61 -13.24 14.20
C ALA A 80 -2.11 -13.45 13.93
N GLU A 81 -2.83 -12.43 13.48
CA GLU A 81 -4.27 -12.53 13.16
C GLU A 81 -4.53 -13.44 11.95
N LEU A 82 -3.63 -13.47 10.98
CA LEU A 82 -3.69 -14.36 9.82
C LEU A 82 -3.18 -15.77 10.10
N HIS A 83 -2.63 -16.05 11.30
CA HIS A 83 -2.00 -17.32 11.68
C HIS A 83 -0.87 -17.74 10.74
N VAL A 84 -0.05 -16.79 10.28
CA VAL A 84 1.12 -17.02 9.44
C VAL A 84 2.39 -16.51 10.11
N ARG A 85 3.56 -16.90 9.61
CA ARG A 85 4.82 -16.31 10.07
C ARG A 85 4.97 -14.91 9.49
N GLU A 86 5.49 -13.95 10.26
CA GLU A 86 5.75 -12.58 9.80
C GLU A 86 6.73 -12.52 8.61
N THR A 87 7.65 -13.51 8.52
CA THR A 87 8.59 -13.65 7.39
C THR A 87 7.92 -14.15 6.11
N ASN A 88 6.68 -14.67 6.19
CA ASN A 88 5.94 -15.14 5.03
C ASN A 88 5.13 -14.00 4.40
N TYR A 89 5.87 -13.03 3.82
CA TYR A 89 5.31 -11.83 3.22
C TYR A 89 4.26 -12.14 2.12
N LEU A 90 4.47 -13.19 1.34
CA LEU A 90 3.53 -13.58 0.29
C LEU A 90 2.19 -14.09 0.84
N ALA A 91 2.21 -14.83 1.96
CA ALA A 91 0.98 -15.27 2.60
C ALA A 91 0.17 -14.09 3.18
N ILE A 92 0.85 -13.04 3.66
CA ILE A 92 0.20 -11.81 4.13
C ILE A 92 -0.38 -11.05 2.94
N LEU A 93 0.39 -10.88 1.86
CA LEU A 93 -0.06 -10.19 0.64
C LEU A 93 -1.23 -10.90 -0.04
N ALA A 94 -1.27 -12.23 -0.03
CA ALA A 94 -2.41 -13.00 -0.52
C ALA A 94 -3.75 -12.62 0.15
N ARG A 95 -3.70 -12.08 1.36
CA ARG A 95 -4.88 -11.71 2.16
C ARG A 95 -5.13 -10.19 2.22
N CYS A 96 -4.07 -9.40 2.10
CA CYS A 96 -4.11 -7.95 2.28
C CYS A 96 -3.65 -7.16 1.04
N GLY A 97 -3.40 -7.81 -0.10
CA GLY A 97 -2.77 -7.20 -1.26
C GLY A 97 -3.70 -6.48 -2.24
N HIS A 98 -4.95 -6.16 -1.87
CA HIS A 98 -5.88 -5.49 -2.79
C HIS A 98 -5.72 -3.97 -2.82
N ASP A 99 -5.38 -3.35 -1.71
CA ASP A 99 -5.14 -1.92 -1.62
C ASP A 99 -3.74 -1.65 -1.05
N CYS A 100 -2.75 -1.82 -1.89
CA CYS A 100 -1.35 -1.53 -1.62
C CYS A 100 -1.00 -0.07 -1.92
N ILE A 101 0.24 0.32 -1.63
CA ILE A 101 0.83 1.54 -2.17
C ILE A 101 0.98 1.35 -3.68
N GLY A 102 0.71 2.41 -4.45
CA GLY A 102 0.69 2.35 -5.90
C GLY A 102 -0.59 1.70 -6.44
N ASP A 103 -0.47 1.10 -7.60
CA ASP A 103 -1.56 0.50 -8.38
C ASP A 103 -1.54 -1.03 -8.39
N VAL A 104 -0.55 -1.64 -7.73
CA VAL A 104 -0.42 -3.10 -7.69
C VAL A 104 -1.54 -3.74 -6.86
N VAL A 105 -2.11 -4.80 -7.40
CA VAL A 105 -3.11 -5.67 -6.76
C VAL A 105 -2.60 -7.10 -6.77
N ILE A 106 -2.67 -7.74 -5.62
CA ILE A 106 -2.19 -9.11 -5.42
C ILE A 106 -3.36 -9.97 -4.94
N GLU A 107 -3.65 -11.04 -5.68
CA GLU A 107 -4.75 -11.95 -5.41
C GLU A 107 -4.26 -13.39 -5.32
N ASP A 108 -4.94 -14.20 -4.49
CA ASP A 108 -4.76 -15.66 -4.55
C ASP A 108 -5.30 -16.16 -5.90
N GLY A 109 -4.48 -16.83 -6.68
CA GLY A 109 -4.84 -17.32 -8.01
C GLY A 109 -6.00 -18.32 -8.05
N ASN A 110 -6.52 -18.74 -6.90
CA ASN A 110 -7.74 -19.54 -6.77
C ASN A 110 -8.96 -18.72 -6.31
N ASP A 111 -8.80 -17.45 -6.04
CA ASP A 111 -9.92 -16.58 -5.65
C ASP A 111 -10.66 -16.12 -6.92
N HIS A 112 -11.48 -17.00 -7.48
CA HIS A 112 -12.32 -16.70 -8.65
C HIS A 112 -13.50 -15.77 -8.35
N ASN A 113 -13.56 -15.22 -7.14
CA ASN A 113 -14.64 -14.36 -6.67
C ASN A 113 -14.30 -12.87 -6.76
N SER A 114 -13.36 -12.48 -7.63
CA SER A 114 -13.04 -11.09 -7.95
C SER A 114 -14.22 -10.42 -8.66
N GLN A 115 -15.24 -10.06 -7.87
CA GLN A 115 -16.27 -9.14 -8.35
C GLN A 115 -15.60 -7.77 -8.50
N THR A 116 -15.53 -7.31 -9.72
CA THR A 116 -14.82 -6.09 -10.13
C THR A 116 -15.50 -4.79 -9.70
N ALA A 117 -16.65 -4.83 -9.04
CA ALA A 117 -17.35 -3.63 -8.60
C ALA A 117 -16.68 -2.98 -7.38
N ASN A 118 -16.34 -1.70 -7.50
CA ASN A 118 -15.93 -0.88 -6.38
C ASN A 118 -17.13 -0.68 -5.45
N GLU A 119 -16.93 -0.88 -4.16
CA GLU A 119 -17.98 -0.74 -3.16
C GLU A 119 -17.44 0.04 -1.96
N TYR A 120 -18.22 1.04 -1.53
CA TYR A 120 -17.87 1.87 -0.39
C TYR A 120 -18.99 1.86 0.65
N GLU A 121 -18.66 1.54 1.88
CA GLU A 121 -19.55 1.54 3.03
C GLU A 121 -19.31 2.79 3.90
N ALA A 122 -20.36 3.52 4.23
CA ALA A 122 -20.23 4.68 5.10
C ALA A 122 -19.80 4.27 6.51
N VAL A 123 -18.80 4.95 7.07
CA VAL A 123 -18.27 4.70 8.42
C VAL A 123 -18.73 5.82 9.34
N ASN A 124 -19.36 5.47 10.46
CA ASN A 124 -19.78 6.41 11.48
C ASN A 124 -18.70 6.65 12.56
N ASP A 125 -18.92 7.67 13.40
CA ASP A 125 -17.97 8.08 14.43
C ASP A 125 -17.69 6.96 15.46
N GLU A 126 -18.70 6.16 15.82
CA GLU A 126 -18.53 5.05 16.78
C GLU A 126 -17.63 3.93 16.18
N GLN A 127 -17.77 3.67 14.88
CA GLN A 127 -16.91 2.72 14.18
C GLN A 127 -15.48 3.25 14.11
N LEU A 128 -15.28 4.55 13.81
CA LEU A 128 -13.95 5.17 13.79
C LEU A 128 -13.26 5.09 15.17
N ILE A 129 -13.96 5.46 16.24
CA ILE A 129 -13.44 5.33 17.61
C ILE A 129 -13.05 3.88 17.91
N ARG A 130 -13.86 2.91 17.49
CA ARG A 130 -13.58 1.49 17.69
C ARG A 130 -12.35 1.04 16.91
N TYR A 131 -12.17 1.47 15.66
CA TYR A 131 -11.01 1.11 14.84
C TYR A 131 -9.69 1.55 15.49
N PHE A 132 -9.67 2.75 16.08
CA PHE A 132 -8.48 3.29 16.73
C PHE A 132 -8.32 2.90 18.20
N LYS A 133 -9.22 2.10 18.76
CA LYS A 133 -9.18 1.70 20.16
C LYS A 133 -7.96 0.87 20.52
N SER A 134 -7.56 -0.06 19.63
CA SER A 134 -6.42 -0.94 19.86
C SER A 134 -5.75 -1.35 18.55
N LEU A 135 -4.50 -1.82 18.63
CA LEU A 135 -3.80 -2.37 17.47
C LEU A 135 -4.50 -3.60 16.86
N PRO A 136 -5.03 -4.57 17.63
CA PRO A 136 -5.82 -5.65 17.08
C PRO A 136 -7.07 -5.21 16.31
N ASP A 137 -7.76 -4.15 16.76
CA ASP A 137 -8.94 -3.63 16.05
C ASP A 137 -8.54 -3.04 14.69
N MET A 138 -7.47 -2.25 14.64
CA MET A 138 -6.91 -1.73 13.38
C MET A 138 -6.45 -2.85 12.44
N THR A 139 -5.82 -3.88 12.99
CA THR A 139 -5.35 -5.04 12.22
C THR A 139 -6.49 -5.79 11.56
N ARG A 140 -7.59 -6.04 12.29
CA ARG A 140 -8.79 -6.70 11.74
C ARG A 140 -9.45 -5.86 10.66
N GLU A 141 -9.44 -4.54 10.83
CA GLU A 141 -9.96 -3.61 9.84
C GLU A 141 -9.16 -3.67 8.54
N ASN A 142 -7.83 -3.68 8.62
CA ASN A 142 -6.95 -3.81 7.47
C ASN A 142 -7.15 -5.16 6.73
N ILE A 143 -7.29 -6.25 7.46
CA ILE A 143 -7.59 -7.56 6.87
C ILE A 143 -8.96 -7.55 6.19
N GLY A 144 -9.97 -6.98 6.84
CA GLY A 144 -11.33 -6.87 6.30
C GLY A 144 -11.40 -6.04 5.01
N SER A 145 -10.58 -5.00 4.90
CA SER A 145 -10.45 -4.14 3.72
C SER A 145 -9.38 -4.64 2.73
N ARG A 146 -8.71 -5.77 3.00
CA ARG A 146 -7.61 -6.35 2.21
C ARG A 146 -6.48 -5.33 1.95
N LEU A 147 -6.22 -4.47 2.94
CA LEU A 147 -5.28 -3.35 2.86
C LEU A 147 -3.89 -3.75 3.32
N SER A 148 -2.88 -3.35 2.55
CA SER A 148 -1.47 -3.41 2.94
C SER A 148 -0.79 -2.06 2.71
N LEU A 149 -0.35 -1.42 3.78
CA LEU A 149 0.32 -0.13 3.74
C LEU A 149 1.67 -0.20 4.43
N ALA A 150 2.72 0.11 3.71
CA ALA A 150 4.11 0.12 4.18
C ALA A 150 4.33 1.03 5.41
N GLY A 151 5.36 0.72 6.20
CA GLY A 151 5.84 1.50 7.33
C GLY A 151 5.39 1.00 8.71
N ALA A 152 6.11 1.46 9.75
CA ALA A 152 6.06 0.91 11.10
C ALA A 152 4.88 1.43 11.96
N GLN A 153 4.26 2.55 11.60
CA GLN A 153 3.13 3.09 12.35
C GLN A 153 1.85 2.31 12.04
N SER A 154 0.99 2.13 13.06
CA SER A 154 -0.33 1.56 12.88
C SER A 154 -1.23 2.51 12.09
N LYS A 155 -1.85 2.01 11.03
CA LYS A 155 -2.65 2.80 10.10
C LYS A 155 -3.79 2.00 9.50
N ILE A 156 -4.83 2.69 9.04
CA ILE A 156 -5.91 2.13 8.22
C ILE A 156 -6.09 2.98 6.97
N GLY A 157 -6.61 2.39 5.91
CA GLY A 157 -7.00 3.09 4.68
C GLY A 157 -8.51 3.29 4.64
N LEU A 158 -8.94 4.53 4.46
CA LEU A 158 -10.34 4.87 4.23
C LEU A 158 -10.46 5.77 2.99
N ALA A 159 -11.62 5.77 2.38
CA ALA A 159 -11.93 6.68 1.30
C ALA A 159 -12.78 7.85 1.80
N ARG A 160 -12.81 8.93 1.02
CA ARG A 160 -13.63 10.09 1.32
C ARG A 160 -14.02 10.81 0.03
N MET A 161 -15.29 11.20 -0.05
CA MET A 161 -15.76 12.04 -1.16
C MET A 161 -15.12 13.44 -1.07
N PRO A 162 -14.52 13.96 -2.14
CA PRO A 162 -14.06 15.35 -2.18
C PRO A 162 -15.22 16.32 -1.88
N GLY A 163 -14.91 17.41 -1.19
CA GLY A 163 -15.93 18.44 -0.90
C GLY A 163 -16.90 18.15 0.25
N ASN A 164 -16.83 16.99 0.90
CA ASN A 164 -17.72 16.61 2.01
C ASN A 164 -17.43 17.36 3.34
N GLY A 165 -17.00 18.63 3.27
CA GLY A 165 -16.73 19.44 4.45
C GLY A 165 -15.47 19.00 5.22
N PRO A 166 -15.42 19.22 6.58
CA PRO A 166 -14.21 18.93 7.36
C PRO A 166 -13.87 17.44 7.35
N MET A 167 -12.56 17.11 7.37
CA MET A 167 -12.06 15.72 7.37
C MET A 167 -12.48 14.89 8.60
N SER A 168 -13.12 15.49 9.59
CA SER A 168 -13.66 14.76 10.76
C SER A 168 -14.85 13.84 10.42
N ARG A 169 -15.42 13.93 9.22
CA ARG A 169 -16.63 13.20 8.81
C ARG A 169 -16.57 12.75 7.35
N GLY A 170 -17.52 11.88 6.97
CA GLY A 170 -17.70 11.44 5.60
C GLY A 170 -16.72 10.37 5.16
N TRP A 171 -16.25 9.56 6.09
CA TRP A 171 -15.37 8.43 5.81
C TRP A 171 -16.14 7.25 5.25
N LEU A 172 -15.49 6.57 4.31
CA LEU A 172 -16.00 5.40 3.60
C LEU A 172 -14.98 4.27 3.74
N LYS A 173 -15.45 3.09 4.07
CA LYS A 173 -14.67 1.87 4.06
C LYS A 173 -14.67 1.28 2.66
N PRO A 174 -13.49 1.09 2.04
CA PRO A 174 -13.41 0.43 0.75
C PRO A 174 -13.59 -1.09 0.90
N HIS A 175 -14.28 -1.69 -0.05
CA HIS A 175 -14.47 -3.12 -0.18
C HIS A 175 -14.06 -3.60 -1.58
N ARG A 176 -13.67 -4.87 -1.69
CA ARG A 176 -13.26 -5.52 -2.95
C ARG A 176 -12.06 -4.82 -3.60
N LEU A 177 -12.25 -4.18 -4.75
CA LEU A 177 -11.21 -3.44 -5.47
C LEU A 177 -11.27 -1.93 -5.23
N ALA A 178 -12.24 -1.45 -4.47
CA ALA A 178 -12.33 -0.05 -4.10
C ALA A 178 -11.04 0.40 -3.38
N ALA A 179 -10.50 1.55 -3.78
CA ALA A 179 -9.25 2.06 -3.24
C ALA A 179 -9.49 3.05 -2.10
N SER A 180 -8.64 3.02 -1.07
CA SER A 180 -8.60 4.10 -0.09
C SER A 180 -8.02 5.38 -0.70
N THR A 181 -8.54 6.53 -0.28
CA THR A 181 -8.04 7.86 -0.71
C THR A 181 -7.19 8.54 0.36
N HIS A 182 -7.24 8.04 1.58
CA HIS A 182 -6.51 8.58 2.73
C HIS A 182 -5.93 7.46 3.58
N ILE A 183 -4.82 7.76 4.22
CA ILE A 183 -4.21 6.95 5.27
C ILE A 183 -4.49 7.65 6.59
N LEU A 184 -5.13 6.94 7.51
CA LEU A 184 -5.36 7.39 8.88
C LEU A 184 -4.42 6.64 9.81
N LYS A 185 -3.53 7.33 10.49
CA LYS A 185 -2.48 6.72 11.31
C LYS A 185 -2.42 7.27 12.72
N THR A 186 -2.02 6.41 13.64
CA THR A 186 -1.77 6.74 15.04
C THR A 186 -0.50 6.05 15.53
N CYS A 187 -0.04 6.47 16.72
CA CYS A 187 1.17 5.95 17.33
C CYS A 187 0.96 5.89 18.85
N PRO A 188 1.57 4.91 19.57
CA PRO A 188 1.54 4.88 21.04
C PRO A 188 2.13 6.14 21.68
N ILE A 189 3.08 6.79 21.01
CA ILE A 189 3.64 8.08 21.41
C ILE A 189 2.85 9.19 20.70
N GLU A 190 1.72 9.57 21.25
CA GLU A 190 0.76 10.51 20.65
C GLU A 190 1.39 11.83 20.18
N LYS A 191 2.43 12.32 20.87
CA LYS A 191 3.16 13.53 20.49
C LYS A 191 3.79 13.43 19.09
N LEU A 192 4.16 12.23 18.63
CA LEU A 192 4.73 12.03 17.29
C LEU A 192 3.69 12.30 16.19
N ILE A 193 2.42 12.02 16.44
CA ILE A 193 1.32 12.32 15.51
C ILE A 193 1.18 13.83 15.31
N GLY A 194 1.17 14.59 16.43
CA GLY A 194 1.14 16.05 16.38
C GLY A 194 2.39 16.66 15.72
N LEU A 195 3.57 16.10 16.01
CA LEU A 195 4.82 16.57 15.40
C LEU A 195 4.83 16.34 13.89
N GLU A 196 4.40 15.18 13.43
CA GLU A 196 4.31 14.87 11.99
C GLU A 196 3.33 15.83 11.29
N PHE A 197 2.17 16.07 11.89
CA PHE A 197 1.21 17.07 11.38
C PHE A 197 1.86 18.46 11.25
N LEU A 198 2.56 18.93 12.28
CA LEU A 198 3.24 20.23 12.27
C LEU A 198 4.34 20.29 11.21
N CYS A 199 5.13 19.23 11.04
CA CYS A 199 6.15 19.15 10.01
C CYS A 199 5.55 19.23 8.60
N MET A 200 4.44 18.53 8.35
CA MET A 200 3.74 18.59 7.06
C MET A 200 3.20 20.00 6.79
N LYS A 201 2.60 20.65 7.80
CA LYS A 201 2.13 22.04 7.68
C LYS A 201 3.28 23.00 7.42
N ALA A 202 4.38 22.88 8.15
CA ALA A 202 5.57 23.72 7.96
C ALA A 202 6.17 23.53 6.55
N ALA A 203 6.24 22.30 6.05
CA ALA A 203 6.71 22.02 4.69
C ALA A 203 5.84 22.73 3.65
N LYS A 204 4.51 22.69 3.82
CA LYS A 204 3.56 23.41 2.94
C LYS A 204 3.79 24.92 2.96
N GLU A 205 3.98 25.52 4.14
CA GLU A 205 4.29 26.95 4.30
C GLU A 205 5.65 27.33 3.69
N CYS A 206 6.59 26.39 3.62
CA CYS A 206 7.87 26.57 2.92
C CYS A 206 7.77 26.39 1.39
N GLY A 207 6.57 26.19 0.84
CA GLY A 207 6.35 25.99 -0.59
C GLY A 207 6.68 24.60 -1.12
N ILE A 208 6.85 23.61 -0.22
CA ILE A 208 7.01 22.21 -0.61
C ILE A 208 5.61 21.64 -0.87
N GLU A 209 5.45 20.98 -2.00
CA GLU A 209 4.22 20.26 -2.31
C GLU A 209 4.07 19.05 -1.37
N VAL A 210 3.00 19.05 -0.59
CA VAL A 210 2.69 17.99 0.37
C VAL A 210 1.21 17.63 0.28
N PRO A 211 0.82 16.38 0.57
CA PRO A 211 -0.57 15.96 0.63
C PRO A 211 -1.38 16.77 1.66
N GLU A 212 -2.68 16.84 1.46
CA GLU A 212 -3.58 17.39 2.48
C GLU A 212 -3.53 16.54 3.76
N VAL A 213 -3.45 17.22 4.92
CA VAL A 213 -3.39 16.56 6.23
C VAL A 213 -4.36 17.19 7.22
N ALA A 214 -4.93 16.33 8.07
CA ALA A 214 -5.75 16.76 9.19
C ALA A 214 -5.39 15.99 10.47
N LEU A 215 -5.39 16.70 11.60
CA LEU A 215 -5.30 16.08 12.91
C LEU A 215 -6.73 15.87 13.44
N LEU A 216 -7.08 14.62 13.68
CA LEU A 216 -8.41 14.18 14.09
C LEU A 216 -8.34 13.59 15.49
N ASP A 217 -9.51 13.53 16.16
CA ASP A 217 -9.66 12.88 17.47
C ASP A 217 -10.75 11.80 17.38
N PHE A 218 -10.32 10.55 17.48
CA PHE A 218 -11.19 9.37 17.61
C PHE A 218 -10.93 8.65 18.94
N GLY A 219 -10.97 9.43 20.06
CA GLY A 219 -10.57 8.97 21.38
C GLY A 219 -9.07 8.93 21.61
N ARG A 220 -8.30 9.29 20.58
CA ARG A 220 -6.86 9.51 20.55
C ARG A 220 -6.48 10.30 19.29
N PRO A 221 -5.30 10.95 19.28
CA PRO A 221 -4.83 11.65 18.09
C PRO A 221 -4.63 10.71 16.89
N VAL A 222 -5.21 11.08 15.76
CA VAL A 222 -5.11 10.39 14.48
C VAL A 222 -4.74 11.40 13.41
N LEU A 223 -3.68 11.11 12.64
CA LEU A 223 -3.29 11.90 11.49
C LEU A 223 -3.92 11.29 10.24
N ALA A 224 -4.80 12.03 9.59
CA ALA A 224 -5.29 11.72 8.27
C ALA A 224 -4.39 12.38 7.23
N VAL A 225 -3.94 11.60 6.26
CA VAL A 225 -3.07 12.03 5.15
C VAL A 225 -3.74 11.61 3.85
N GLU A 226 -3.99 12.55 2.95
CA GLU A 226 -4.44 12.24 1.60
C GLU A 226 -3.37 11.44 0.86
N ARG A 227 -3.79 10.43 0.11
CA ARG A 227 -2.87 9.59 -0.67
C ARG A 227 -2.50 10.30 -1.97
N PHE A 228 -1.21 10.57 -2.16
CA PHE A 228 -0.71 11.18 -3.39
C PHE A 228 -0.66 10.19 -4.58
N ASP A 229 -0.75 8.90 -4.30
CA ASP A 229 -0.80 7.83 -5.29
C ASP A 229 -2.25 7.49 -5.72
N ARG A 230 -3.17 8.42 -5.51
CA ARG A 230 -4.59 8.30 -5.90
C ARG A 230 -5.03 9.54 -6.64
N ASN A 231 -5.67 9.34 -7.79
CA ASN A 231 -6.36 10.40 -8.51
C ASN A 231 -7.87 10.21 -8.33
N VAL A 232 -8.52 11.16 -7.66
CA VAL A 232 -9.91 11.03 -7.21
C VAL A 232 -10.81 11.89 -8.10
N THR A 233 -11.80 11.25 -8.71
CA THR A 233 -12.83 11.91 -9.52
C THR A 233 -14.21 11.56 -8.99
N VAL A 234 -15.12 12.51 -8.96
CA VAL A 234 -16.50 12.30 -8.56
C VAL A 234 -17.40 12.44 -9.78
N LEU A 235 -17.99 11.33 -10.17
CA LEU A 235 -19.08 11.29 -11.13
C LEU A 235 -20.36 10.97 -10.36
N GLN A 236 -20.98 12.01 -9.81
CA GLN A 236 -22.08 11.89 -8.84
C GLN A 236 -23.14 10.86 -9.24
N PRO A 237 -23.51 9.93 -8.33
CA PRO A 237 -23.11 9.88 -6.90
C PRO A 237 -21.83 9.06 -6.63
N GLU A 238 -21.12 8.60 -7.64
CA GLU A 238 -20.06 7.60 -7.54
C GLU A 238 -18.68 8.23 -7.33
N LEU A 239 -17.87 7.56 -6.49
CA LEU A 239 -16.48 7.88 -6.25
C LEU A 239 -15.59 6.99 -7.13
N HIS A 240 -14.84 7.62 -8.03
CA HIS A 240 -13.86 6.95 -8.88
C HIS A 240 -12.46 7.28 -8.39
N VAL A 241 -11.64 6.24 -8.20
CA VAL A 241 -10.28 6.38 -7.66
C VAL A 241 -9.30 5.63 -8.57
N ALA A 242 -8.65 6.37 -9.43
CA ALA A 242 -7.53 5.84 -10.20
C ALA A 242 -6.28 5.75 -9.32
N ARG A 243 -5.53 4.65 -9.47
CA ARG A 243 -4.28 4.40 -8.75
C ARG A 243 -3.10 4.79 -9.63
N LEU A 244 -2.07 5.39 -9.04
CA LEU A 244 -0.86 5.79 -9.74
C LEU A 244 0.25 4.81 -9.41
N HIS A 245 0.96 4.36 -10.45
CA HIS A 245 2.11 3.47 -10.27
C HIS A 245 3.18 4.15 -9.43
N GLN A 246 3.70 3.43 -8.42
CA GLN A 246 4.68 3.95 -7.48
C GLN A 246 5.52 2.85 -6.87
N GLU A 247 6.76 3.19 -6.58
CA GLU A 247 7.66 2.42 -5.72
C GLU A 247 8.52 3.35 -4.87
N ASP A 248 9.04 2.86 -3.74
CA ASP A 248 10.03 3.58 -2.96
C ASP A 248 11.47 3.27 -3.47
N PHE A 249 12.45 4.06 -3.01
CA PHE A 249 13.84 3.86 -3.44
C PHE A 249 14.45 2.54 -2.94
N ALA A 250 13.94 1.95 -1.85
CA ALA A 250 14.41 0.64 -1.41
C ALA A 250 13.92 -0.44 -2.40
N GLN A 251 12.67 -0.38 -2.82
CA GLN A 251 12.11 -1.25 -3.86
C GLN A 251 12.87 -1.09 -5.19
N ALA A 252 13.06 0.16 -5.64
CA ALA A 252 13.74 0.48 -6.90
C ALA A 252 15.20 -0.01 -6.94
N PHE A 253 15.89 -0.02 -5.80
CA PHE A 253 17.27 -0.48 -5.67
C PHE A 253 17.40 -1.95 -5.24
N GLY A 254 16.29 -2.67 -5.08
CA GLY A 254 16.30 -4.06 -4.64
C GLY A 254 16.80 -4.24 -3.21
N ILE A 255 16.49 -3.30 -2.31
CA ILE A 255 16.90 -3.31 -0.89
C ILE A 255 15.74 -3.82 -0.05
N THR A 256 15.96 -4.85 0.74
CA THR A 256 14.93 -5.42 1.64
C THR A 256 14.59 -4.46 2.79
N SER A 257 13.43 -4.65 3.42
CA SER A 257 12.99 -3.87 4.58
C SER A 257 13.97 -3.93 5.76
N ALA A 258 14.65 -5.05 5.95
CA ALA A 258 15.69 -5.21 6.97
C ALA A 258 16.91 -4.29 6.78
N SER A 259 17.22 -3.91 5.53
CA SER A 259 18.35 -3.04 5.17
C SER A 259 17.94 -1.60 4.89
N LYS A 260 16.64 -1.32 4.78
CA LYS A 260 16.08 -0.01 4.41
C LYS A 260 16.49 1.11 5.36
N TYR A 261 16.60 0.81 6.65
CA TYR A 261 16.99 1.76 7.70
C TYR A 261 18.44 1.55 8.19
N ALA A 262 19.21 0.71 7.50
CA ALA A 262 20.63 0.64 7.78
C ALA A 262 21.22 2.05 7.65
N GLU A 263 22.01 2.46 8.65
CA GLU A 263 22.61 3.78 8.69
C GLU A 263 23.20 4.12 7.33
N LEU A 264 22.92 5.33 6.85
CA LEU A 264 23.37 5.87 5.59
C LEU A 264 24.92 5.86 5.54
N GLN A 265 25.51 4.69 5.38
CA GLN A 265 26.96 4.56 5.20
C GLN A 265 27.32 5.18 3.86
N GLY A 266 27.57 6.49 3.90
CA GLY A 266 28.39 7.18 2.92
C GLY A 266 27.86 7.22 1.49
N GLY A 267 26.55 7.43 1.21
CA GLY A 267 26.25 7.70 -0.18
C GLY A 267 24.83 7.47 -0.68
N SER A 268 23.86 7.08 0.16
CA SER A 268 22.49 6.81 -0.31
C SER A 268 21.83 8.04 -0.95
N ILE A 269 21.98 9.23 -0.37
CA ILE A 269 21.47 10.48 -0.96
C ILE A 269 22.14 10.76 -2.31
N ALA A 270 23.45 10.56 -2.39
CA ALA A 270 24.20 10.74 -3.64
C ALA A 270 23.82 9.68 -4.69
N ALA A 271 23.51 8.44 -4.29
CA ALA A 271 23.03 7.40 -5.17
C ALA A 271 21.63 7.74 -5.73
N ILE A 272 20.71 8.17 -4.85
CA ILE A 272 19.37 8.65 -5.23
C ILE A 272 19.48 9.84 -6.20
N ALA A 273 20.31 10.84 -5.87
CA ALA A 273 20.48 12.01 -6.72
C ALA A 273 21.07 11.65 -8.10
N ARG A 274 22.02 10.73 -8.16
CA ARG A 274 22.56 10.24 -9.45
C ARG A 274 21.49 9.51 -10.24
N TRP A 275 20.72 8.67 -9.59
CA TRP A 275 19.65 7.90 -10.23
C TRP A 275 18.57 8.81 -10.83
N ILE A 276 18.11 9.84 -10.07
CA ILE A 276 17.13 10.83 -10.56
C ILE A 276 17.66 11.59 -11.76
N ARG A 277 18.98 11.98 -11.75
CA ARG A 277 19.60 12.72 -12.85
C ARG A 277 19.80 11.90 -14.13
N ALA A 278 19.84 10.58 -14.01
CA ALA A 278 20.06 9.67 -15.15
C ALA A 278 18.76 9.33 -15.91
N ARG A 279 17.63 9.79 -15.42
CA ARG A 279 16.29 9.60 -15.99
C ARG A 279 15.67 10.89 -16.41
#